data_30841840bc0ace5fd334224248d4ce95
#
_entry.id   30841840bc0ace5fd334224248d4ce95
#
_cell.length_a   1.000
_cell.length_b   1.000
_cell.length_c   1.000
_cell.angle_alpha   90.00
_cell.angle_beta   90.00
_cell.angle_gamma   90.00
#
_symmetry.space_group_name_H-M   'P 1'
#
loop_
_entity.id
_entity.type
_entity.pdbx_description
1 polymer ?
#
loop_
_entity_poly.entity_id
_entity_poly.type
_entity_poly.pdbx_seq_one_letter_code
_entity_poly.pdbx_strand_id
1 'polypeptide(L)'
;VGGIVLHQGRIAEMKTGEGKTLVATLPAYLNALTGKGVHIVTVNDYLAKRDSEWMGKVHRFLGLTVGLIIHDLTKEERQKAYNADITYGTNNEMGFDYLRDNMAIYSSELVQRGHNFAIVDEVDSILIDEARTPLIISGQGDKSTQLYDMADAFARKLKRFVIVETDSKEEEDPNIDADYIVDEKAKSVTLTARGIAKAEEFFHLDNLGDPENSTISHHINQAIRAYGIMKRDVDYVVKDGEIVIVDEFTGRLMFGRRYSEGLHQAIEAKEKVQVQRESKTLATITFQNYFRMYTKLSGMTGTAMTEEEEFATIYKLDIVEIPTNRPIARIDYDDSVYKTENGKYRAVIKQVKECHAKGQPVLVGTVSIEKNELLGHMLQREGIPCNLLNAKNHEKEAEIVAQAGKFGAVTVATNMAGRGTDIMLGGNAEYMAKNDLRKAGLTDELIACLLYTSDAADE
;
A
#
# COMPACT_ATOMS: atom_id res chain seq x y z
N VAL A 1 2.48 -9.35 -29.00
CA VAL A 1 3.05 -10.47 -28.21
C VAL A 1 2.46 -10.47 -26.81
N GLY A 2 2.62 -9.39 -26.02
CA GLY A 2 2.13 -9.34 -24.62
C GLY A 2 0.67 -9.74 -24.44
N GLY A 3 -0.24 -9.30 -25.33
CA GLY A 3 -1.65 -9.70 -25.27
C GLY A 3 -1.88 -11.20 -25.46
N ILE A 4 -1.06 -11.87 -26.27
CA ILE A 4 -1.11 -13.32 -26.46
C ILE A 4 -0.64 -14.03 -25.19
N VAL A 5 0.43 -13.57 -24.58
CA VAL A 5 0.99 -14.10 -23.33
C VAL A 5 -0.06 -14.01 -22.22
N LEU A 6 -0.70 -12.86 -22.04
CA LEU A 6 -1.78 -12.67 -21.06
C LEU A 6 -2.98 -13.57 -21.34
N HIS A 7 -3.37 -13.73 -22.63
CA HIS A 7 -4.47 -14.64 -22.98
C HIS A 7 -4.16 -16.08 -22.62
N GLN A 8 -2.91 -16.51 -22.73
CA GLN A 8 -2.47 -17.86 -22.37
C GLN A 8 -2.48 -18.13 -20.86
N GLY A 9 -2.76 -17.14 -20.01
CA GLY A 9 -2.70 -17.28 -18.55
C GLY A 9 -1.27 -17.30 -18.02
N ARG A 10 -0.42 -16.41 -18.54
CA ARG A 10 1.00 -16.26 -18.17
C ARG A 10 1.27 -14.84 -17.72
N ILE A 11 2.46 -14.59 -17.18
CA ILE A 11 2.89 -13.24 -16.81
C ILE A 11 3.69 -12.62 -17.97
N ALA A 12 3.29 -11.43 -18.41
CA ALA A 12 4.03 -10.64 -19.37
C ALA A 12 4.91 -9.62 -18.64
N GLU A 13 6.22 -9.84 -18.61
CA GLU A 13 7.14 -8.82 -18.14
C GLU A 13 7.35 -7.79 -19.25
N MET A 14 6.82 -6.60 -19.03
CA MET A 14 6.92 -5.47 -19.96
C MET A 14 7.49 -4.28 -19.21
N LYS A 15 8.57 -3.71 -19.71
CA LYS A 15 9.23 -2.56 -19.07
C LYS A 15 8.27 -1.35 -18.98
N THR A 16 8.56 -0.47 -18.04
CA THR A 16 7.74 0.75 -17.82
C THR A 16 7.67 1.59 -19.10
N GLY A 17 6.48 2.10 -19.42
CA GLY A 17 6.26 2.91 -20.62
C GLY A 17 5.97 2.11 -21.91
N GLU A 18 5.98 0.77 -21.87
CA GLU A 18 5.73 -0.08 -23.05
C GLU A 18 4.23 -0.33 -23.33
N GLY A 19 3.33 0.37 -22.62
CA GLY A 19 1.90 0.35 -22.90
C GLY A 19 1.15 -0.85 -22.33
N LYS A 20 1.54 -1.36 -21.14
CA LYS A 20 0.87 -2.48 -20.46
C LYS A 20 -0.66 -2.33 -20.42
N THR A 21 -1.15 -1.15 -20.02
CA THR A 21 -2.58 -0.84 -19.92
C THR A 21 -3.32 -1.07 -21.24
N LEU A 22 -2.74 -0.64 -22.36
CA LEU A 22 -3.33 -0.86 -23.69
C LEU A 22 -3.26 -2.33 -24.11
N VAL A 23 -2.15 -3.00 -23.82
CA VAL A 23 -1.97 -4.43 -24.15
C VAL A 23 -3.01 -5.30 -23.47
N ALA A 24 -3.37 -4.98 -22.22
CA ALA A 24 -4.38 -5.71 -21.44
C ALA A 24 -5.78 -5.69 -22.11
N THR A 25 -6.10 -4.70 -22.95
CA THR A 25 -7.39 -4.62 -23.63
C THR A 25 -7.62 -5.78 -24.61
N LEU A 26 -6.58 -6.29 -25.23
CA LEU A 26 -6.65 -7.36 -26.22
C LEU A 26 -7.17 -8.68 -25.62
N PRO A 27 -6.51 -9.25 -24.58
CA PRO A 27 -7.01 -10.45 -23.92
C PRO A 27 -8.29 -10.20 -23.14
N ALA A 28 -8.50 -9.00 -22.59
CA ALA A 28 -9.74 -8.66 -21.91
C ALA A 28 -10.94 -8.75 -22.86
N TYR A 29 -10.85 -8.13 -24.03
CA TYR A 29 -11.89 -8.21 -25.05
C TYR A 29 -12.20 -9.65 -25.46
N LEU A 30 -11.16 -10.39 -25.87
CA LEU A 30 -11.33 -11.75 -26.36
C LEU A 30 -11.99 -12.68 -25.33
N ASN A 31 -11.60 -12.59 -24.06
CA ASN A 31 -12.16 -13.43 -23.01
C ASN A 31 -13.54 -12.94 -22.53
N ALA A 32 -13.84 -11.65 -22.63
CA ALA A 32 -15.15 -11.10 -22.30
C ALA A 32 -16.25 -11.62 -23.23
N LEU A 33 -15.93 -11.94 -24.49
CA LEU A 33 -16.88 -12.53 -25.44
C LEU A 33 -17.49 -13.86 -24.97
N THR A 34 -16.89 -14.53 -24.02
CA THR A 34 -17.45 -15.76 -23.41
C THR A 34 -18.67 -15.47 -22.51
N GLY A 35 -18.92 -14.21 -22.14
CA GLY A 35 -19.99 -13.81 -21.24
C GLY A 35 -19.75 -14.15 -19.75
N LYS A 36 -18.58 -14.72 -19.41
CA LYS A 36 -18.25 -15.15 -18.04
C LYS A 36 -17.61 -14.05 -17.19
N GLY A 37 -17.27 -12.89 -17.78
CA GLY A 37 -16.64 -11.77 -17.12
C GLY A 37 -15.11 -11.84 -17.03
N VAL A 38 -14.50 -10.68 -17.15
CA VAL A 38 -13.06 -10.47 -17.01
C VAL A 38 -12.82 -9.39 -15.97
N HIS A 39 -11.94 -9.66 -15.02
CA HIS A 39 -11.52 -8.68 -14.02
C HIS A 39 -10.13 -8.15 -14.37
N ILE A 40 -9.97 -6.84 -14.40
CA ILE A 40 -8.68 -6.16 -14.51
C ILE A 40 -8.40 -5.50 -13.17
N VAL A 41 -7.36 -6.01 -12.50
CA VAL A 41 -7.06 -5.68 -11.11
C VAL A 41 -5.86 -4.76 -11.04
N THR A 42 -6.01 -3.66 -10.30
CA THR A 42 -4.96 -2.67 -10.06
C THR A 42 -4.72 -2.47 -8.56
N VAL A 43 -3.67 -1.75 -8.21
CA VAL A 43 -3.27 -1.53 -6.81
C VAL A 43 -4.03 -0.40 -6.10
N ASN A 44 -4.75 0.47 -6.82
CA ASN A 44 -5.45 1.61 -6.21
C ASN A 44 -6.62 2.11 -7.05
N ASP A 45 -7.53 2.85 -6.40
CA ASP A 45 -8.75 3.39 -6.99
C ASP A 45 -8.49 4.38 -8.13
N TYR A 46 -7.42 5.17 -8.02
CA TYR A 46 -7.04 6.12 -9.06
C TYR A 46 -6.76 5.41 -10.40
N LEU A 47 -5.92 4.37 -10.36
CA LEU A 47 -5.59 3.57 -11.55
C LEU A 47 -6.82 2.84 -12.08
N ALA A 48 -7.60 2.20 -11.20
CA ALA A 48 -8.82 1.51 -11.59
C ALA A 48 -9.80 2.45 -12.32
N LYS A 49 -10.00 3.67 -11.80
CA LYS A 49 -10.86 4.68 -12.40
C LYS A 49 -10.29 5.19 -13.73
N ARG A 50 -9.02 5.61 -13.75
CA ARG A 50 -8.35 6.10 -14.96
C ARG A 50 -8.44 5.07 -16.09
N ASP A 51 -8.08 3.82 -15.81
CA ASP A 51 -7.99 2.78 -16.83
C ASP A 51 -9.38 2.33 -17.29
N SER A 52 -10.37 2.27 -16.41
CA SER A 52 -11.76 1.98 -16.77
C SER A 52 -12.40 3.07 -17.65
N GLU A 53 -12.02 4.33 -17.44
CA GLU A 53 -12.49 5.44 -18.25
C GLU A 53 -11.77 5.47 -19.60
N TRP A 54 -10.46 5.35 -19.60
CA TRP A 54 -9.63 5.45 -20.80
C TRP A 54 -9.75 4.22 -21.70
N MET A 55 -9.42 3.04 -21.20
CA MET A 55 -9.54 1.79 -21.96
C MET A 55 -11.00 1.36 -22.13
N GLY A 56 -11.86 1.75 -21.22
CA GLY A 56 -13.29 1.54 -21.33
C GLY A 56 -13.92 2.16 -22.59
N LYS A 57 -13.33 3.24 -23.13
CA LYS A 57 -13.78 3.79 -24.44
C LYS A 57 -13.60 2.74 -25.56
N VAL A 58 -12.47 2.04 -25.58
CA VAL A 58 -12.20 0.97 -26.54
C VAL A 58 -13.20 -0.19 -26.39
N HIS A 59 -13.38 -0.65 -25.16
CA HIS A 59 -14.32 -1.77 -24.90
C HIS A 59 -15.75 -1.44 -25.25
N ARG A 60 -16.23 -0.23 -24.88
CA ARG A 60 -17.60 0.23 -25.21
C ARG A 60 -17.78 0.44 -26.71
N PHE A 61 -16.76 0.96 -27.42
CA PHE A 61 -16.79 1.06 -28.87
C PHE A 61 -16.96 -0.29 -29.55
N LEU A 62 -16.37 -1.35 -28.96
CA LEU A 62 -16.48 -2.73 -29.43
C LEU A 62 -17.75 -3.44 -28.92
N GLY A 63 -18.67 -2.72 -28.27
CA GLY A 63 -19.98 -3.23 -27.84
C GLY A 63 -19.98 -3.94 -26.47
N LEU A 64 -18.90 -3.88 -25.68
CA LEU A 64 -18.84 -4.47 -24.36
C LEU A 64 -19.19 -3.47 -23.24
N THR A 65 -19.74 -4.00 -22.15
CA THR A 65 -20.00 -3.26 -20.93
C THR A 65 -18.78 -3.23 -20.02
N VAL A 66 -18.57 -2.09 -19.32
CA VAL A 66 -17.43 -1.88 -18.42
C VAL A 66 -17.94 -1.45 -17.07
N GLY A 67 -17.56 -2.19 -16.03
CA GLY A 67 -17.79 -1.90 -14.63
C GLY A 67 -16.53 -1.38 -13.92
N LEU A 68 -16.73 -0.70 -12.81
CA LEU A 68 -15.67 -0.18 -11.96
C LEU A 68 -15.99 -0.51 -10.50
N ILE A 69 -15.02 -1.11 -9.79
CA ILE A 69 -15.08 -1.44 -8.37
C ILE A 69 -14.00 -0.64 -7.64
N ILE A 70 -14.44 0.33 -6.88
CA ILE A 70 -13.63 1.20 -6.03
C ILE A 70 -14.30 1.36 -4.65
N HIS A 71 -13.65 2.10 -3.77
CA HIS A 71 -14.21 2.43 -2.46
C HIS A 71 -15.56 3.16 -2.58
N ASP A 72 -16.37 3.17 -1.51
CA ASP A 72 -17.65 3.90 -1.39
C ASP A 72 -18.77 3.56 -2.38
N LEU A 73 -18.73 2.44 -3.07
CA LEU A 73 -19.84 1.98 -3.90
C LEU A 73 -20.92 1.28 -3.08
N THR A 74 -22.18 1.54 -3.44
CA THR A 74 -23.34 0.79 -2.92
C THR A 74 -23.32 -0.66 -3.41
N LYS A 75 -24.12 -1.51 -2.77
CA LYS A 75 -24.27 -2.92 -3.16
C LYS A 75 -24.79 -3.07 -4.58
N GLU A 76 -25.80 -2.29 -4.95
CA GLU A 76 -26.41 -2.28 -6.27
C GLU A 76 -25.41 -1.88 -7.37
N GLU A 77 -24.60 -0.87 -7.08
CA GLU A 77 -23.54 -0.43 -8.00
C GLU A 77 -22.47 -1.52 -8.17
N ARG A 78 -22.08 -2.19 -7.08
CA ARG A 78 -21.15 -3.33 -7.13
C ARG A 78 -21.73 -4.49 -7.96
N GLN A 79 -22.98 -4.87 -7.71
CA GLN A 79 -23.65 -5.92 -8.51
C GLN A 79 -23.67 -5.56 -10.00
N LYS A 80 -24.01 -4.32 -10.34
CA LYS A 80 -24.00 -3.85 -11.73
C LYS A 80 -22.59 -3.89 -12.33
N ALA A 81 -21.59 -3.49 -11.57
CA ALA A 81 -20.19 -3.48 -12.04
C ALA A 81 -19.65 -4.90 -12.28
N TYR A 82 -19.90 -5.85 -11.37
CA TYR A 82 -19.48 -7.25 -11.56
C TYR A 82 -20.25 -7.97 -12.65
N ASN A 83 -21.47 -7.53 -12.97
CA ASN A 83 -22.25 -8.08 -14.09
C ASN A 83 -21.83 -7.52 -15.45
N ALA A 84 -20.95 -6.53 -15.51
CA ALA A 84 -20.36 -6.06 -16.76
C ALA A 84 -19.46 -7.12 -17.41
N ASP A 85 -19.22 -7.00 -18.72
CA ASP A 85 -18.34 -7.91 -19.45
C ASP A 85 -16.88 -7.82 -18.98
N ILE A 86 -16.43 -6.58 -18.67
CA ILE A 86 -15.11 -6.30 -18.13
C ILE A 86 -15.28 -5.42 -16.88
N THR A 87 -14.67 -5.84 -15.77
CA THR A 87 -14.71 -5.10 -14.51
C THR A 87 -13.30 -4.69 -14.10
N TYR A 88 -13.07 -3.39 -14.03
CA TYR A 88 -11.85 -2.83 -13.41
C TYR A 88 -12.07 -2.67 -11.92
N GLY A 89 -11.04 -2.92 -11.12
CA GLY A 89 -11.13 -2.71 -9.69
C GLY A 89 -9.82 -2.90 -8.96
N THR A 90 -9.82 -2.60 -7.67
CA THR A 90 -8.64 -2.80 -6.83
C THR A 90 -8.62 -4.20 -6.22
N ASN A 91 -7.42 -4.73 -5.98
CA ASN A 91 -7.21 -5.99 -5.28
C ASN A 91 -7.95 -6.02 -3.93
N ASN A 92 -7.88 -4.93 -3.16
CA ASN A 92 -8.51 -4.82 -1.86
C ASN A 92 -10.04 -4.91 -1.93
N GLU A 93 -10.68 -4.08 -2.77
CA GLU A 93 -12.13 -4.04 -2.87
C GLU A 93 -12.71 -5.37 -3.37
N MET A 94 -12.07 -5.98 -4.37
CA MET A 94 -12.49 -7.30 -4.88
C MET A 94 -12.36 -8.40 -3.82
N GLY A 95 -11.28 -8.38 -3.03
CA GLY A 95 -11.09 -9.32 -1.94
C GLY A 95 -12.08 -9.10 -0.79
N PHE A 96 -12.38 -7.84 -0.43
CA PHE A 96 -13.40 -7.53 0.57
C PHE A 96 -14.81 -7.88 0.09
N ASP A 97 -15.14 -7.68 -1.19
CA ASP A 97 -16.41 -8.10 -1.75
C ASP A 97 -16.59 -9.62 -1.68
N TYR A 98 -15.52 -10.38 -1.97
CA TYR A 98 -15.54 -11.82 -1.78
C TYR A 98 -15.83 -12.21 -0.31
N LEU A 99 -15.18 -11.55 0.66
CA LEU A 99 -15.46 -11.82 2.07
C LEU A 99 -16.90 -11.46 2.44
N ARG A 100 -17.43 -10.33 1.97
CA ARG A 100 -18.82 -9.92 2.19
C ARG A 100 -19.80 -10.93 1.60
N ASP A 101 -19.54 -11.41 0.39
CA ASP A 101 -20.35 -12.42 -0.27
C ASP A 101 -20.39 -13.73 0.52
N ASN A 102 -19.26 -14.15 1.12
CA ASN A 102 -19.22 -15.35 1.97
C ASN A 102 -19.93 -15.20 3.32
N MET A 103 -20.27 -13.97 3.70
CA MET A 103 -21.08 -13.69 4.90
C MET A 103 -22.57 -13.50 4.57
N ALA A 104 -22.94 -13.45 3.28
CA ALA A 104 -24.31 -13.26 2.84
C ALA A 104 -25.18 -14.48 3.16
N ILE A 105 -26.42 -14.23 3.59
CA ILE A 105 -27.40 -15.29 3.89
C ILE A 105 -28.18 -15.69 2.64
N TYR A 106 -28.47 -14.72 1.78
CA TYR A 106 -29.28 -14.93 0.57
C TYR A 106 -28.44 -14.73 -0.69
N SER A 107 -28.69 -15.55 -1.71
CA SER A 107 -27.99 -15.44 -3.02
C SER A 107 -28.20 -14.09 -3.72
N SER A 108 -29.33 -13.41 -3.47
CA SER A 108 -29.60 -12.07 -3.96
C SER A 108 -28.70 -10.99 -3.33
N GLU A 109 -27.97 -11.32 -2.29
CA GLU A 109 -27.04 -10.43 -1.60
C GLU A 109 -25.64 -10.48 -2.20
N LEU A 110 -25.33 -11.51 -2.97
CA LEU A 110 -24.03 -11.65 -3.62
C LEU A 110 -23.81 -10.54 -4.66
N VAL A 111 -22.61 -10.00 -4.67
CA VAL A 111 -22.21 -8.98 -5.65
C VAL A 111 -21.34 -9.58 -6.76
N GLN A 112 -20.50 -10.55 -6.44
CA GLN A 112 -19.64 -11.24 -7.42
C GLN A 112 -20.38 -12.41 -8.08
N ARG A 113 -20.13 -12.62 -9.37
CA ARG A 113 -20.76 -13.74 -10.13
C ARG A 113 -19.80 -14.90 -10.41
N GLY A 114 -18.58 -14.85 -9.91
CA GLY A 114 -17.56 -15.89 -10.07
C GLY A 114 -16.19 -15.35 -10.49
N HIS A 115 -15.22 -16.27 -10.55
CA HIS A 115 -13.80 -15.98 -10.77
C HIS A 115 -13.35 -16.67 -12.07
N ASN A 116 -13.70 -16.08 -13.22
CA ASN A 116 -13.38 -16.67 -14.53
C ASN A 116 -11.95 -16.31 -14.97
N PHE A 117 -11.70 -15.05 -15.28
CA PHE A 117 -10.39 -14.57 -15.72
C PHE A 117 -10.01 -13.27 -15.03
N ALA A 118 -8.80 -13.22 -14.49
CA ALA A 118 -8.21 -11.99 -13.98
C ALA A 118 -6.91 -11.65 -14.70
N ILE A 119 -6.76 -10.37 -15.03
CA ILE A 119 -5.50 -9.75 -15.46
C ILE A 119 -5.06 -8.82 -14.33
N VAL A 120 -3.92 -9.13 -13.71
CA VAL A 120 -3.40 -8.38 -12.56
C VAL A 120 -2.31 -7.44 -13.06
N ASP A 121 -2.51 -6.13 -12.89
CA ASP A 121 -1.47 -5.13 -13.12
C ASP A 121 -0.60 -4.99 -11.88
N GLU A 122 0.70 -4.74 -12.06
CA GLU A 122 1.70 -4.79 -11.00
C GLU A 122 1.64 -6.12 -10.23
N VAL A 123 1.68 -7.22 -10.97
CA VAL A 123 1.41 -8.57 -10.47
C VAL A 123 2.38 -9.04 -9.39
N ASP A 124 3.64 -8.61 -9.41
CA ASP A 124 4.64 -8.84 -8.37
C ASP A 124 4.23 -8.21 -7.03
N SER A 125 3.76 -6.98 -7.04
CA SER A 125 3.28 -6.31 -5.84
C SER A 125 2.09 -7.03 -5.21
N ILE A 126 1.09 -7.39 -6.02
CA ILE A 126 -0.16 -7.97 -5.51
C ILE A 126 0.00 -9.45 -5.15
N LEU A 127 0.68 -10.24 -5.98
CA LEU A 127 0.73 -11.70 -5.83
C LEU A 127 1.97 -12.21 -5.08
N ILE A 128 3.00 -11.39 -4.89
CA ILE A 128 4.20 -11.74 -4.12
C ILE A 128 4.29 -10.88 -2.86
N ASP A 129 4.51 -9.56 -2.99
CA ASP A 129 4.75 -8.68 -1.85
C ASP A 129 3.59 -8.69 -0.84
N GLU A 130 2.37 -8.49 -1.32
CA GLU A 130 1.15 -8.45 -0.50
C GLU A 130 0.44 -9.81 -0.37
N ALA A 131 0.95 -10.87 -1.01
CA ALA A 131 0.27 -12.15 -1.17
C ALA A 131 -0.26 -12.76 0.13
N ARG A 132 0.52 -12.65 1.20
CA ARG A 132 0.22 -13.23 2.52
C ARG A 132 -0.51 -12.27 3.46
N THR A 133 -0.66 -11.01 3.09
CA THR A 133 -1.39 -10.02 3.88
C THR A 133 -2.87 -10.39 3.92
N PRO A 134 -3.45 -10.65 5.10
CA PRO A 134 -4.85 -11.03 5.18
C PRO A 134 -5.77 -9.82 5.06
N LEU A 135 -6.79 -9.95 4.25
CA LEU A 135 -7.99 -9.11 4.32
C LEU A 135 -8.86 -9.63 5.45
N ILE A 136 -9.33 -8.77 6.32
CA ILE A 136 -10.08 -9.15 7.53
C ILE A 136 -11.33 -8.31 7.62
N ILE A 137 -12.49 -8.96 7.75
CA ILE A 137 -13.73 -8.32 8.19
C ILE A 137 -13.92 -8.63 9.67
N SER A 138 -14.09 -7.58 10.46
CA SER A 138 -14.26 -7.65 11.88
C SER A 138 -15.64 -7.17 12.31
N GLY A 139 -16.22 -7.81 13.32
CA GLY A 139 -17.41 -7.35 14.03
C GLY A 139 -17.07 -6.79 15.41
N GLN A 140 -18.00 -6.13 16.06
CA GLN A 140 -17.81 -5.62 17.42
C GLN A 140 -17.65 -6.79 18.41
N GLY A 141 -16.62 -6.70 19.23
CA GLY A 141 -16.42 -7.60 20.36
C GLY A 141 -17.08 -7.08 21.64
N ASP A 142 -17.28 -7.97 22.60
CA ASP A 142 -18.03 -7.68 23.84
C ASP A 142 -17.18 -7.13 24.99
N LYS A 143 -15.87 -6.97 24.83
CA LYS A 143 -14.93 -6.65 25.91
C LYS A 143 -14.82 -5.16 26.22
N SER A 144 -14.65 -4.84 27.50
CA SER A 144 -14.43 -3.49 28.03
C SER A 144 -13.11 -2.89 27.55
N THR A 145 -13.10 -1.58 27.28
CA THR A 145 -11.90 -0.83 26.86
C THR A 145 -11.00 -0.41 28.02
N GLN A 146 -11.47 -0.48 29.28
CA GLN A 146 -10.74 0.00 30.45
C GLN A 146 -9.38 -0.68 30.68
N LEU A 147 -9.27 -1.97 30.35
CA LEU A 147 -8.01 -2.70 30.52
C LEU A 147 -6.89 -2.18 29.60
N TYR A 148 -7.22 -1.60 28.43
CA TYR A 148 -6.22 -1.00 27.55
C TYR A 148 -5.63 0.27 28.17
N ASP A 149 -6.44 1.11 28.81
CA ASP A 149 -5.96 2.31 29.50
C ASP A 149 -5.09 1.95 30.71
N MET A 150 -5.47 0.90 31.46
CA MET A 150 -4.67 0.40 32.57
C MET A 150 -3.34 -0.19 32.11
N ALA A 151 -3.35 -1.00 31.05
CA ALA A 151 -2.15 -1.58 30.48
C ALA A 151 -1.22 -0.52 29.88
N ASP A 152 -1.75 0.53 29.25
CA ASP A 152 -0.99 1.70 28.79
C ASP A 152 -0.33 2.43 29.97
N ALA A 153 -1.08 2.71 31.03
CA ALA A 153 -0.56 3.37 32.23
C ALA A 153 0.58 2.56 32.89
N PHE A 154 0.50 1.25 32.82
CA PHE A 154 1.55 0.36 33.28
C PHE A 154 2.75 0.37 32.33
N ALA A 155 2.57 0.09 31.04
CA ALA A 155 3.63 -0.03 30.05
C ALA A 155 4.49 1.25 29.93
N ARG A 156 3.88 2.43 30.12
CA ARG A 156 4.57 3.72 30.10
C ARG A 156 5.61 3.88 31.21
N LYS A 157 5.48 3.15 32.32
CA LYS A 157 6.41 3.19 33.45
C LYS A 157 7.57 2.21 33.31
N LEU A 158 7.50 1.31 32.34
CA LEU A 158 8.48 0.25 32.15
C LEU A 158 9.73 0.72 31.41
N LYS A 159 10.86 0.19 31.82
CA LYS A 159 12.15 0.40 31.18
C LYS A 159 12.37 -0.66 30.08
N ARG A 160 12.57 -0.22 28.84
CA ARG A 160 12.83 -1.11 27.71
C ARG A 160 14.32 -1.33 27.50
N PHE A 161 14.67 -2.51 26.99
CA PHE A 161 15.96 -2.84 26.38
C PHE A 161 15.72 -3.27 24.93
N VAL A 162 16.51 -2.74 23.99
CA VAL A 162 16.41 -3.08 22.56
C VAL A 162 17.64 -3.89 22.19
N ILE A 163 17.44 -5.09 21.64
CA ILE A 163 18.52 -5.90 21.10
C ILE A 163 19.00 -5.24 19.81
N VAL A 164 20.26 -4.78 19.81
CA VAL A 164 20.96 -4.29 18.62
C VAL A 164 21.93 -5.39 18.19
N GLU A 165 21.82 -5.83 16.93
CA GLU A 165 22.76 -6.84 16.40
C GLU A 165 24.21 -6.44 16.63
N THR A 166 24.89 -7.17 17.49
CA THR A 166 26.33 -7.37 17.43
C THR A 166 26.55 -8.82 16.99
N ASP A 167 27.51 -9.05 16.07
CA ASP A 167 27.89 -10.36 15.45
C ASP A 167 28.33 -11.45 16.42
N SER A 168 28.10 -11.29 17.70
CA SER A 168 28.38 -12.28 18.74
C SER A 168 27.06 -12.79 19.31
N LYS A 169 26.87 -14.10 19.28
CA LYS A 169 25.93 -14.83 20.13
C LYS A 169 26.33 -14.60 21.59
N GLU A 170 26.04 -13.44 22.14
CA GLU A 170 26.06 -13.25 23.57
C GLU A 170 24.80 -13.90 24.11
N GLU A 171 25.02 -14.96 24.86
CA GLU A 171 24.05 -15.60 25.74
C GLU A 171 23.30 -14.53 26.51
N GLU A 172 22.01 -14.76 26.73
CA GLU A 172 21.15 -13.92 27.54
C GLU A 172 21.87 -13.55 28.84
N ASP A 173 22.35 -12.32 28.93
CA ASP A 173 22.99 -11.83 30.16
C ASP A 173 21.88 -11.76 31.22
N PRO A 174 21.94 -12.57 32.29
CA PRO A 174 20.92 -12.61 33.33
C PRO A 174 20.76 -11.28 34.11
N ASN A 175 21.58 -10.26 33.80
CA ASN A 175 21.64 -8.98 34.48
C ASN A 175 21.10 -7.79 33.62
N ILE A 176 20.22 -7.99 32.65
CA ILE A 176 19.62 -6.91 31.91
C ILE A 176 18.75 -6.04 32.85
N ASP A 177 19.20 -4.82 33.11
CA ASP A 177 18.46 -3.81 33.91
C ASP A 177 17.29 -3.20 33.08
N ALA A 178 16.34 -4.04 32.69
CA ALA A 178 15.15 -3.67 31.95
C ALA A 178 13.93 -4.48 32.39
N ASP A 179 12.75 -3.94 32.13
CA ASP A 179 11.47 -4.56 32.47
C ASP A 179 10.91 -5.36 31.28
N TYR A 180 11.29 -5.00 30.06
CA TYR A 180 10.99 -5.77 28.84
C TYR A 180 12.06 -5.62 27.77
N ILE A 181 12.16 -6.64 26.94
CA ILE A 181 13.14 -6.74 25.84
C ILE A 181 12.39 -6.61 24.52
N VAL A 182 12.95 -5.83 23.59
CA VAL A 182 12.45 -5.62 22.24
C VAL A 182 13.46 -6.19 21.25
N ASP A 183 13.04 -7.13 20.44
CA ASP A 183 13.76 -7.58 19.25
C ASP A 183 13.10 -6.94 18.00
N GLU A 184 13.72 -5.92 17.46
CA GLU A 184 13.18 -5.20 16.29
C GLU A 184 13.17 -6.07 15.03
N LYS A 185 14.11 -7.01 14.89
CA LYS A 185 14.19 -7.89 13.71
C LYS A 185 13.13 -8.98 13.73
N ALA A 186 12.96 -9.63 14.88
CA ALA A 186 11.91 -10.61 15.08
C ALA A 186 10.54 -10.00 15.27
N LYS A 187 10.43 -8.67 15.35
CA LYS A 187 9.21 -7.93 15.71
C LYS A 187 8.54 -8.51 16.96
N SER A 188 9.34 -8.88 17.96
CA SER A 188 8.88 -9.51 19.21
C SER A 188 9.21 -8.66 20.44
N VAL A 189 8.39 -8.82 21.48
CA VAL A 189 8.57 -8.14 22.76
C VAL A 189 8.30 -9.15 23.88
N THR A 190 9.15 -9.19 24.89
CA THR A 190 9.02 -10.12 26.01
C THR A 190 9.26 -9.40 27.33
N LEU A 191 8.39 -9.64 28.34
CA LEU A 191 8.63 -9.19 29.69
C LEU A 191 9.79 -9.95 30.32
N THR A 192 10.65 -9.27 31.07
CA THR A 192 11.65 -9.88 31.94
C THR A 192 11.00 -10.34 33.25
N ALA A 193 11.70 -11.15 34.05
CA ALA A 193 11.25 -11.53 35.39
C ALA A 193 10.92 -10.29 36.27
N ARG A 194 11.70 -9.22 36.12
CA ARG A 194 11.46 -7.93 36.79
C ARG A 194 10.18 -7.24 36.27
N GLY A 195 9.92 -7.28 34.98
CA GLY A 195 8.69 -6.75 34.38
C GLY A 195 7.46 -7.52 34.82
N ILE A 196 7.55 -8.84 34.94
CA ILE A 196 6.47 -9.70 35.47
C ILE A 196 6.16 -9.34 36.91
N ALA A 197 7.17 -9.24 37.80
CA ALA A 197 6.97 -8.87 39.20
C ALA A 197 6.30 -7.49 39.34
N LYS A 198 6.69 -6.51 38.52
CA LYS A 198 6.02 -5.19 38.49
C LYS A 198 4.57 -5.26 37.98
N ALA A 199 4.27 -6.15 37.05
CA ALA A 199 2.91 -6.35 36.55
C ALA A 199 2.02 -6.96 37.63
N GLU A 200 2.50 -7.97 38.32
CA GLU A 200 1.81 -8.62 39.45
C GLU A 200 1.51 -7.62 40.57
N GLU A 201 2.49 -6.77 40.94
CA GLU A 201 2.29 -5.71 41.91
C GLU A 201 1.25 -4.66 41.45
N PHE A 202 1.36 -4.20 40.18
CA PHE A 202 0.49 -3.13 39.65
C PHE A 202 -0.97 -3.57 39.47
N PHE A 203 -1.19 -4.82 39.04
CA PHE A 203 -2.53 -5.38 38.82
C PHE A 203 -3.07 -6.18 40.03
N HIS A 204 -2.31 -6.25 41.14
CA HIS A 204 -2.64 -6.99 42.35
C HIS A 204 -2.89 -8.47 42.06
N LEU A 205 -1.99 -9.13 41.35
CA LEU A 205 -2.05 -10.54 40.97
C LEU A 205 -1.04 -11.33 41.77
N ASP A 206 -1.39 -12.58 42.13
CA ASP A 206 -0.45 -13.51 42.73
C ASP A 206 0.54 -14.11 41.72
N ASN A 207 0.07 -14.37 40.49
CA ASN A 207 0.87 -14.91 39.42
C ASN A 207 0.29 -14.49 38.05
N LEU A 208 1.05 -13.73 37.26
CA LEU A 208 0.62 -13.28 35.92
C LEU A 208 0.44 -14.45 34.92
N GLY A 209 1.12 -15.58 35.14
CA GLY A 209 1.05 -16.77 34.30
C GLY A 209 -0.19 -17.63 34.49
N ASP A 210 -1.01 -17.37 35.48
CA ASP A 210 -2.21 -18.17 35.74
C ASP A 210 -3.26 -18.00 34.64
N PRO A 211 -3.97 -19.06 34.24
CA PRO A 211 -5.00 -19.01 33.17
C PRO A 211 -6.08 -17.95 33.43
N GLU A 212 -6.41 -17.68 34.69
CA GLU A 212 -7.41 -16.67 35.10
C GLU A 212 -6.93 -15.25 34.75
N ASN A 213 -5.61 -15.01 34.71
CA ASN A 213 -4.97 -13.73 34.42
C ASN A 213 -4.61 -13.55 32.95
N SER A 214 -4.96 -14.52 32.10
CA SER A 214 -4.61 -14.52 30.67
C SER A 214 -5.07 -13.26 29.93
N THR A 215 -6.23 -12.71 30.29
CA THR A 215 -6.76 -11.48 29.72
C THR A 215 -5.89 -10.27 30.07
N ILE A 216 -5.44 -10.15 31.32
CA ILE A 216 -4.57 -9.05 31.76
C ILE A 216 -3.19 -9.19 31.11
N SER A 217 -2.64 -10.39 31.12
CA SER A 217 -1.37 -10.72 30.45
C SER A 217 -1.40 -10.35 28.96
N HIS A 218 -2.50 -10.66 28.28
CA HIS A 218 -2.71 -10.28 26.88
C HIS A 218 -2.67 -8.76 26.67
N HIS A 219 -3.41 -7.99 27.48
CA HIS A 219 -3.43 -6.52 27.37
C HIS A 219 -2.07 -5.89 27.67
N ILE A 220 -1.32 -6.41 28.64
CA ILE A 220 0.03 -5.98 28.95
C ILE A 220 0.95 -6.24 27.74
N ASN A 221 0.87 -7.45 27.16
CA ASN A 221 1.67 -7.80 25.99
C ASN A 221 1.38 -6.89 24.79
N GLN A 222 0.12 -6.56 24.52
CA GLN A 222 -0.22 -5.63 23.46
C GLN A 222 0.25 -4.20 23.76
N ALA A 223 0.18 -3.75 25.01
CA ALA A 223 0.67 -2.44 25.39
C ALA A 223 2.19 -2.32 25.23
N ILE A 224 3.00 -3.28 25.74
CA ILE A 224 4.45 -3.26 25.55
C ILE A 224 4.86 -3.40 24.07
N ARG A 225 4.07 -4.13 23.27
CA ARG A 225 4.25 -4.24 21.83
C ARG A 225 4.01 -2.90 21.13
N ALA A 226 2.95 -2.18 21.52
CA ALA A 226 2.67 -0.83 21.02
C ALA A 226 3.79 0.17 21.31
N TYR A 227 4.44 0.07 22.51
CA TYR A 227 5.57 0.92 22.88
C TYR A 227 6.91 0.47 22.30
N GLY A 228 7.14 -0.85 22.22
CA GLY A 228 8.42 -1.43 21.80
C GLY A 228 8.62 -1.42 20.28
N ILE A 229 7.61 -1.81 19.54
CA ILE A 229 7.72 -2.07 18.09
C ILE A 229 7.04 -1.00 17.26
N MET A 230 5.81 -0.58 17.64
CA MET A 230 5.00 0.27 16.80
C MET A 230 5.45 1.73 16.87
N LYS A 231 5.91 2.28 15.75
CA LYS A 231 6.46 3.62 15.62
C LYS A 231 5.45 4.53 14.92
N ARG A 232 5.15 5.67 15.56
CA ARG A 232 4.34 6.71 14.94
C ARG A 232 5.05 7.27 13.70
N ASP A 233 4.28 7.62 12.69
CA ASP A 233 4.74 8.15 11.39
C ASP A 233 5.60 7.15 10.56
N VAL A 234 5.67 5.89 10.99
CA VAL A 234 6.29 4.77 10.28
C VAL A 234 5.25 3.67 10.06
N ASP A 235 4.72 3.09 11.15
CA ASP A 235 3.74 2.00 11.10
C ASP A 235 2.30 2.52 11.09
N TYR A 236 2.07 3.71 11.66
CA TYR A 236 0.76 4.36 11.72
C TYR A 236 0.90 5.88 11.83
N VAL A 237 -0.16 6.59 11.49
CA VAL A 237 -0.33 8.04 11.75
C VAL A 237 -1.56 8.28 12.60
N VAL A 238 -1.59 9.43 13.28
CA VAL A 238 -2.80 9.91 13.98
C VAL A 238 -3.45 10.98 13.09
N LYS A 239 -4.64 10.70 12.60
CA LYS A 239 -5.41 11.63 11.75
C LYS A 239 -6.85 11.73 12.27
N ASP A 240 -7.34 12.95 12.43
CA ASP A 240 -8.73 13.23 12.86
C ASP A 240 -9.15 12.54 14.17
N GLY A 241 -8.19 12.28 15.06
CA GLY A 241 -8.43 11.60 16.33
C GLY A 241 -8.50 10.07 16.23
N GLU A 242 -8.10 9.51 15.10
CA GLU A 242 -8.05 8.06 14.86
C GLU A 242 -6.65 7.60 14.47
N ILE A 243 -6.37 6.32 14.74
CA ILE A 243 -5.15 5.65 14.29
C ILE A 243 -5.39 5.12 12.87
N VAL A 244 -4.56 5.54 11.93
CA VAL A 244 -4.59 5.05 10.54
C VAL A 244 -3.28 4.33 10.26
N ILE A 245 -3.39 3.07 9.80
CA ILE A 245 -2.23 2.24 9.47
C ILE A 245 -1.52 2.80 8.24
N VAL A 246 -0.19 2.77 8.25
CA VAL A 246 0.64 3.01 7.07
C VAL A 246 1.05 1.66 6.51
N ASP A 247 0.76 1.44 5.25
CA ASP A 247 1.15 0.21 4.55
C ASP A 247 2.68 0.09 4.44
N GLU A 248 3.22 -1.03 4.88
CA GLU A 248 4.67 -1.26 4.92
C GLU A 248 5.30 -1.26 3.51
N PHE A 249 4.55 -1.72 2.49
CA PHE A 249 5.05 -1.87 1.12
C PHE A 249 4.85 -0.61 0.28
N THR A 250 3.71 0.04 0.42
CA THR A 250 3.34 1.19 -0.42
C THR A 250 3.53 2.53 0.27
N GLY A 251 3.65 2.56 1.61
CA GLY A 251 3.70 3.78 2.40
C GLY A 251 2.38 4.57 2.41
N ARG A 252 1.27 3.96 1.97
CA ARG A 252 -0.05 4.60 1.87
C ARG A 252 -0.85 4.42 3.14
N LEU A 253 -1.78 5.36 3.38
CA LEU A 253 -2.74 5.26 4.48
C LEU A 253 -3.80 4.20 4.17
N MET A 254 -3.99 3.28 5.11
CA MET A 254 -4.97 2.21 5.01
C MET A 254 -6.18 2.54 5.88
N PHE A 255 -7.08 3.37 5.35
CA PHE A 255 -8.30 3.74 6.05
C PHE A 255 -9.22 2.53 6.29
N GLY A 256 -9.88 2.52 7.45
CA GLY A 256 -10.80 1.44 7.83
C GLY A 256 -10.14 0.12 8.21
N ARG A 257 -8.82 -0.03 8.07
CA ARG A 257 -8.07 -1.19 8.56
C ARG A 257 -7.62 -0.99 10.00
N ARG A 258 -7.57 -2.09 10.75
CA ARG A 258 -7.14 -2.11 12.13
C ARG A 258 -6.19 -3.29 12.37
N TYR A 259 -5.19 -3.11 13.24
CA TYR A 259 -4.39 -4.22 13.72
C TYR A 259 -5.26 -5.18 14.54
N SER A 260 -5.00 -6.46 14.41
CA SER A 260 -5.72 -7.54 15.09
C SER A 260 -5.28 -7.71 16.56
N GLU A 261 -6.00 -8.55 17.29
CA GLU A 261 -5.65 -9.02 18.62
C GLU A 261 -5.48 -7.92 19.68
N GLY A 262 -6.18 -6.80 19.55
CA GLY A 262 -6.10 -5.70 20.51
C GLY A 262 -4.89 -4.78 20.35
N LEU A 263 -4.00 -5.02 19.39
CA LEU A 263 -2.84 -4.14 19.15
C LEU A 263 -3.27 -2.73 18.74
N HIS A 264 -4.32 -2.61 17.93
CA HIS A 264 -4.83 -1.30 17.49
C HIS A 264 -5.34 -0.49 18.69
N GLN A 265 -6.09 -1.12 19.59
CA GLN A 265 -6.57 -0.51 20.84
C GLN A 265 -5.43 -0.12 21.78
N ALA A 266 -4.37 -0.93 21.84
CA ALA A 266 -3.17 -0.58 22.61
C ALA A 266 -2.46 0.66 22.04
N ILE A 267 -2.45 0.82 20.70
CA ILE A 267 -1.92 2.01 20.05
C ILE A 267 -2.85 3.22 20.29
N GLU A 268 -4.17 3.04 20.22
CA GLU A 268 -5.15 4.08 20.56
C GLU A 268 -4.95 4.59 22.00
N ALA A 269 -4.76 3.69 22.97
CA ALA A 269 -4.46 4.06 24.36
C ALA A 269 -3.12 4.79 24.49
N LYS A 270 -2.06 4.32 23.78
CA LYS A 270 -0.73 4.95 23.74
C LYS A 270 -0.81 6.39 23.21
N GLU A 271 -1.53 6.64 22.14
CA GLU A 271 -1.66 7.95 21.48
C GLU A 271 -2.74 8.85 22.11
N LYS A 272 -3.44 8.35 23.14
CA LYS A 272 -4.52 9.08 23.85
C LYS A 272 -5.69 9.48 22.95
N VAL A 273 -5.96 8.68 21.95
CA VAL A 273 -7.20 8.76 21.18
C VAL A 273 -8.26 7.85 21.82
N GLN A 274 -9.50 7.98 21.37
CA GLN A 274 -10.58 7.16 21.93
C GLN A 274 -10.35 5.69 21.62
N VAL A 275 -10.18 4.85 22.66
CA VAL A 275 -10.04 3.40 22.53
C VAL A 275 -11.38 2.81 22.11
N GLN A 276 -11.40 2.18 20.93
CA GLN A 276 -12.59 1.51 20.43
C GLN A 276 -12.64 0.05 20.93
N ARG A 277 -13.83 -0.53 20.95
CA ARG A 277 -14.00 -1.92 21.39
C ARG A 277 -13.18 -2.88 20.52
N GLU A 278 -12.72 -3.97 21.12
CA GLU A 278 -12.09 -5.05 20.36
C GLU A 278 -13.01 -5.52 19.24
N SER A 279 -12.41 -5.85 18.10
CA SER A 279 -13.13 -6.42 16.97
C SER A 279 -12.93 -7.94 16.96
N LYS A 280 -14.02 -8.68 16.72
CA LYS A 280 -13.96 -10.13 16.48
C LYS A 280 -13.81 -10.36 14.98
N THR A 281 -12.80 -11.13 14.57
CA THR A 281 -12.66 -11.51 13.16
C THR A 281 -13.84 -12.37 12.74
N LEU A 282 -14.59 -11.92 11.74
CA LEU A 282 -15.73 -12.62 11.14
C LEU A 282 -15.35 -13.41 9.91
N ALA A 283 -14.51 -12.83 9.07
CA ALA A 283 -14.03 -13.45 7.83
C ALA A 283 -12.62 -12.96 7.49
N THR A 284 -11.81 -13.82 6.91
CA THR A 284 -10.46 -13.48 6.45
C THR A 284 -10.08 -14.26 5.20
N ILE A 285 -9.31 -13.63 4.31
CA ILE A 285 -8.66 -14.26 3.16
C ILE A 285 -7.35 -13.53 2.85
N THR A 286 -6.36 -14.24 2.34
CA THR A 286 -5.16 -13.64 1.75
C THR A 286 -5.34 -13.41 0.26
N PHE A 287 -4.61 -12.46 -0.34
CA PHE A 287 -4.63 -12.28 -1.80
C PHE A 287 -4.20 -13.55 -2.53
N GLN A 288 -3.20 -14.26 -2.01
CA GLN A 288 -2.77 -15.54 -2.54
C GLN A 288 -3.94 -16.51 -2.72
N ASN A 289 -4.76 -16.68 -1.69
CA ASN A 289 -5.91 -17.60 -1.75
C ASN A 289 -7.03 -17.06 -2.63
N TYR A 290 -7.27 -15.76 -2.62
CA TYR A 290 -8.27 -15.12 -3.45
C TYR A 290 -7.98 -15.30 -4.94
N PHE A 291 -6.79 -14.94 -5.40
CA PHE A 291 -6.42 -15.02 -6.82
C PHE A 291 -6.28 -16.46 -7.34
N ARG A 292 -5.98 -17.41 -6.48
CA ARG A 292 -5.99 -18.84 -6.84
C ARG A 292 -7.37 -19.41 -7.18
N MET A 293 -8.44 -18.70 -6.87
CA MET A 293 -9.81 -19.12 -7.24
C MET A 293 -10.16 -18.85 -8.70
N TYR A 294 -9.42 -17.97 -9.38
CA TYR A 294 -9.67 -17.71 -10.79
C TYR A 294 -9.34 -18.92 -11.65
N THR A 295 -10.26 -19.24 -12.57
CA THR A 295 -10.06 -20.34 -13.54
C THR A 295 -8.87 -20.03 -14.44
N LYS A 296 -8.69 -18.78 -14.82
CA LYS A 296 -7.54 -18.27 -15.55
C LYS A 296 -7.00 -17.02 -14.90
N LEU A 297 -5.71 -17.00 -14.65
CA LEU A 297 -4.98 -15.88 -14.05
C LEU A 297 -3.85 -15.48 -14.98
N SER A 298 -3.64 -14.19 -15.16
CA SER A 298 -2.48 -13.62 -15.83
C SER A 298 -2.08 -12.32 -15.17
N GLY A 299 -0.89 -11.86 -15.45
CA GLY A 299 -0.41 -10.63 -14.88
C GLY A 299 0.62 -9.93 -15.73
N MET A 300 0.87 -8.67 -15.42
CA MET A 300 1.87 -7.85 -16.07
C MET A 300 2.58 -6.95 -15.08
N THR A 301 3.87 -6.77 -15.26
CA THR A 301 4.74 -5.86 -14.49
C THR A 301 6.03 -5.62 -15.26
N GLY A 302 6.87 -4.72 -14.79
CA GLY A 302 8.21 -4.49 -15.32
C GLY A 302 9.33 -5.30 -14.67
N THR A 303 9.02 -6.10 -13.61
CA THR A 303 10.01 -6.65 -12.67
C THR A 303 9.67 -8.07 -12.17
N ALA A 304 9.04 -8.92 -12.98
CA ALA A 304 8.57 -10.24 -12.52
C ALA A 304 9.67 -11.31 -12.45
N MET A 305 10.71 -11.21 -13.27
CA MET A 305 11.72 -12.30 -13.44
C MET A 305 12.44 -12.65 -12.14
N THR A 306 12.62 -11.71 -11.22
CA THR A 306 13.25 -11.96 -9.92
C THR A 306 12.45 -12.93 -9.05
N GLU A 307 11.16 -13.04 -9.27
CA GLU A 307 10.21 -13.83 -8.48
C GLU A 307 9.63 -15.02 -9.26
N GLU A 308 10.30 -15.46 -10.34
CA GLU A 308 9.83 -16.52 -11.23
C GLU A 308 9.51 -17.82 -10.48
N GLU A 309 10.37 -18.22 -9.55
CA GLU A 309 10.20 -19.46 -8.77
C GLU A 309 8.95 -19.40 -7.88
N GLU A 310 8.65 -18.27 -7.26
CA GLU A 310 7.45 -18.08 -6.45
C GLU A 310 6.18 -18.10 -7.30
N PHE A 311 6.16 -17.40 -8.43
CA PHE A 311 5.03 -17.44 -9.37
C PHE A 311 4.74 -18.86 -9.88
N ALA A 312 5.78 -19.59 -10.26
CA ALA A 312 5.62 -20.98 -10.72
C ALA A 312 5.14 -21.91 -9.60
N THR A 313 5.67 -21.78 -8.39
CA THR A 313 5.35 -22.66 -7.27
C THR A 313 3.95 -22.41 -6.74
N ILE A 314 3.56 -21.16 -6.51
CA ILE A 314 2.31 -20.77 -5.83
C ILE A 314 1.13 -20.75 -6.80
N TYR A 315 1.31 -20.10 -7.97
CA TYR A 315 0.22 -19.82 -8.90
C TYR A 315 0.25 -20.66 -10.17
N LYS A 316 1.33 -21.42 -10.41
CA LYS A 316 1.57 -22.17 -11.65
C LYS A 316 1.66 -21.24 -12.86
N LEU A 317 2.14 -20.03 -12.66
CA LEU A 317 2.36 -19.04 -13.70
C LEU A 317 3.84 -19.02 -14.08
N ASP A 318 4.11 -18.99 -15.37
CA ASP A 318 5.44 -18.72 -15.92
C ASP A 318 5.52 -17.28 -16.45
N ILE A 319 6.75 -16.77 -16.56
CA ILE A 319 7.02 -15.40 -16.96
C ILE A 319 7.56 -15.39 -18.39
N VAL A 320 7.08 -14.46 -19.19
CA VAL A 320 7.61 -14.18 -20.52
C VAL A 320 8.08 -12.75 -20.58
N GLU A 321 9.38 -12.59 -20.73
CA GLU A 321 9.97 -11.27 -20.98
C GLU A 321 9.64 -10.81 -22.41
N ILE A 322 8.98 -9.66 -22.52
CA ILE A 322 8.62 -9.05 -23.81
C ILE A 322 9.73 -8.08 -24.20
N PRO A 323 10.36 -8.27 -25.34
CA PRO A 323 11.38 -7.35 -25.82
C PRO A 323 10.84 -5.92 -25.94
N THR A 324 11.64 -4.95 -25.52
CA THR A 324 11.27 -3.53 -25.63
C THR A 324 11.20 -3.08 -27.10
N ASN A 325 10.29 -2.16 -27.41
CA ASN A 325 10.16 -1.60 -28.76
C ASN A 325 11.42 -0.84 -29.22
N ARG A 326 12.08 -0.16 -28.28
CA ARG A 326 13.35 0.56 -28.50
C ARG A 326 14.37 0.14 -27.44
N PRO A 327 15.69 0.26 -27.74
CA PRO A 327 16.71 0.02 -26.72
C PRO A 327 16.49 0.88 -25.47
N ILE A 328 16.70 0.27 -24.30
CA ILE A 328 16.57 0.97 -23.01
C ILE A 328 17.70 1.99 -22.91
N ALA A 329 17.34 3.26 -22.72
CA ALA A 329 18.29 4.34 -22.49
C ALA A 329 18.63 4.56 -21.01
N ARG A 330 17.88 3.92 -20.08
CA ARG A 330 18.13 4.00 -18.64
C ARG A 330 19.46 3.34 -18.30
N ILE A 331 20.23 4.02 -17.45
CA ILE A 331 21.48 3.50 -16.90
C ILE A 331 21.27 3.25 -15.43
N ASP A 332 21.42 2.00 -15.02
CA ASP A 332 21.37 1.60 -13.61
C ASP A 332 22.82 1.56 -13.09
N TYR A 333 23.10 2.40 -12.09
CA TYR A 333 24.41 2.45 -11.43
C TYR A 333 24.46 1.47 -10.27
N ASP A 334 25.67 0.98 -9.97
CA ASP A 334 25.91 0.13 -8.81
C ASP A 334 25.61 0.86 -7.50
N ASP A 335 25.29 0.06 -6.46
CA ASP A 335 25.00 0.58 -5.12
C ASP A 335 26.22 1.28 -4.51
N SER A 336 25.98 2.44 -3.89
CA SER A 336 26.99 3.18 -3.16
C SER A 336 26.85 2.92 -1.65
N VAL A 337 27.80 2.20 -1.07
CA VAL A 337 27.80 1.83 0.34
C VAL A 337 28.49 2.89 1.20
N TYR A 338 27.85 3.28 2.30
CA TYR A 338 28.36 4.30 3.22
C TYR A 338 28.48 3.74 4.65
N LYS A 339 29.52 4.15 5.36
CA LYS A 339 29.77 3.74 6.74
C LYS A 339 28.71 4.26 7.73
N THR A 340 28.05 5.39 7.43
CA THR A 340 27.07 6.02 8.31
C THR A 340 25.91 6.60 7.50
N GLU A 341 24.70 6.65 8.10
CA GLU A 341 23.53 7.28 7.47
C GLU A 341 23.78 8.76 7.14
N ASN A 342 24.42 9.49 8.05
CA ASN A 342 24.76 10.89 7.80
C ASN A 342 25.71 11.06 6.59
N GLY A 343 26.64 10.14 6.41
CA GLY A 343 27.52 10.10 5.23
C GLY A 343 26.71 9.88 3.95
N LYS A 344 25.75 8.95 3.97
CA LYS A 344 24.83 8.68 2.87
C LYS A 344 23.99 9.92 2.53
N TYR A 345 23.36 10.56 3.51
CA TYR A 345 22.54 11.75 3.26
C TYR A 345 23.32 12.92 2.67
N ARG A 346 24.56 13.16 3.12
CA ARG A 346 25.44 14.17 2.52
C ARG A 346 25.74 13.88 1.05
N ALA A 347 25.98 12.60 0.71
CA ALA A 347 26.23 12.20 -0.66
C ALA A 347 24.99 12.38 -1.55
N VAL A 348 23.80 11.99 -1.05
CA VAL A 348 22.52 12.20 -1.74
C VAL A 348 22.30 13.69 -2.01
N ILE A 349 22.47 14.56 -0.99
CA ILE A 349 22.29 16.00 -1.12
C ILE A 349 23.27 16.57 -2.18
N LYS A 350 24.52 16.13 -2.17
CA LYS A 350 25.51 16.57 -3.14
C LYS A 350 25.07 16.20 -4.56
N GLN A 351 24.62 14.96 -4.78
CA GLN A 351 24.16 14.51 -6.09
C GLN A 351 22.90 15.27 -6.54
N VAL A 352 21.94 15.50 -5.63
CA VAL A 352 20.73 16.29 -5.91
C VAL A 352 21.11 17.72 -6.32
N LYS A 353 22.07 18.35 -5.65
CA LYS A 353 22.58 19.69 -6.01
C LYS A 353 23.16 19.71 -7.43
N GLU A 354 23.97 18.74 -7.76
CA GLU A 354 24.60 18.63 -9.08
C GLU A 354 23.56 18.43 -10.20
N CYS A 355 22.53 17.61 -9.97
CA CYS A 355 21.44 17.40 -10.91
C CYS A 355 20.55 18.65 -11.04
N HIS A 356 20.16 19.24 -9.90
CA HIS A 356 19.32 20.43 -9.87
C HIS A 356 20.01 21.64 -10.56
N ALA A 357 21.31 21.81 -10.39
CA ALA A 357 22.08 22.86 -11.08
C ALA A 357 22.08 22.70 -12.60
N LYS A 358 21.93 21.48 -13.11
CA LYS A 358 21.78 21.18 -14.54
C LYS A 358 20.33 21.30 -15.03
N GLY A 359 19.37 21.55 -14.12
CA GLY A 359 17.94 21.54 -14.42
C GLY A 359 17.36 20.12 -14.56
N GLN A 360 18.10 19.09 -14.22
CA GLN A 360 17.64 17.71 -14.26
C GLN A 360 16.66 17.45 -13.11
N PRO A 361 15.45 16.92 -13.39
CA PRO A 361 14.52 16.53 -12.33
C PRO A 361 15.07 15.33 -11.53
N VAL A 362 14.83 15.32 -10.23
CA VAL A 362 15.33 14.28 -9.32
C VAL A 362 14.20 13.72 -8.48
N LEU A 363 14.08 12.40 -8.46
CA LEU A 363 13.19 11.67 -7.56
C LEU A 363 14.05 10.90 -6.55
N VAL A 364 13.85 11.16 -5.26
CA VAL A 364 14.57 10.49 -4.17
C VAL A 364 13.61 9.59 -3.40
N GLY A 365 13.85 8.29 -3.41
CA GLY A 365 13.08 7.31 -2.64
C GLY A 365 13.58 7.18 -1.21
N THR A 366 12.68 7.13 -0.23
CA THR A 366 12.99 6.89 1.18
C THR A 366 12.11 5.78 1.75
N VAL A 367 12.62 5.05 2.75
CA VAL A 367 11.92 3.88 3.32
C VAL A 367 10.88 4.23 4.39
N SER A 368 10.84 5.48 4.88
CA SER A 368 9.88 5.90 5.89
C SER A 368 9.53 7.38 5.76
N ILE A 369 8.38 7.78 6.35
CA ILE A 369 7.94 9.18 6.42
C ILE A 369 8.97 10.03 7.17
N GLU A 370 9.53 9.50 8.27
CA GLU A 370 10.54 10.20 9.07
C GLU A 370 11.78 10.52 8.22
N LYS A 371 12.32 9.55 7.48
CA LYS A 371 13.48 9.75 6.59
C LYS A 371 13.15 10.67 5.42
N ASN A 372 11.91 10.63 4.93
CA ASN A 372 11.41 11.54 3.90
C ASN A 372 11.42 12.99 4.38
N GLU A 373 10.85 13.26 5.55
CA GLU A 373 10.82 14.59 6.17
C GLU A 373 12.22 15.08 6.54
N LEU A 374 13.05 14.22 7.14
CA LEU A 374 14.43 14.54 7.47
C LEU A 374 15.24 14.99 6.25
N LEU A 375 15.18 14.22 5.17
CA LEU A 375 15.91 14.53 3.93
C LEU A 375 15.35 15.81 3.29
N GLY A 376 14.03 16.02 3.30
CA GLY A 376 13.40 17.25 2.84
C GLY A 376 13.89 18.49 3.59
N HIS A 377 13.94 18.41 4.92
CA HIS A 377 14.51 19.50 5.74
C HIS A 377 16.00 19.76 5.46
N MET A 378 16.79 18.70 5.24
CA MET A 378 18.19 18.84 4.88
C MET A 378 18.37 19.53 3.52
N LEU A 379 17.56 19.17 2.51
CA LEU A 379 17.58 19.81 1.19
C LEU A 379 17.16 21.30 1.28
N GLN A 380 16.13 21.60 2.04
CA GLN A 380 15.68 22.99 2.25
C GLN A 380 16.75 23.87 2.93
N ARG A 381 17.48 23.33 3.93
CA ARG A 381 18.63 24.03 4.56
C ARG A 381 19.74 24.34 3.58
N GLU A 382 19.90 23.53 2.57
CA GLU A 382 20.86 23.71 1.50
C GLU A 382 20.35 24.60 0.35
N GLY A 383 19.15 25.18 0.50
CA GLY A 383 18.53 26.09 -0.46
C GLY A 383 17.90 25.40 -1.68
N ILE A 384 17.66 24.09 -1.60
CA ILE A 384 17.01 23.32 -2.68
C ILE A 384 15.53 23.20 -2.37
N PRO A 385 14.63 23.79 -3.18
CA PRO A 385 13.21 23.58 -3.05
C PRO A 385 12.86 22.14 -3.41
N CYS A 386 12.12 21.43 -2.55
CA CYS A 386 11.70 20.06 -2.80
C CYS A 386 10.25 19.84 -2.40
N ASN A 387 9.58 18.94 -3.11
CA ASN A 387 8.25 18.46 -2.78
C ASN A 387 8.37 17.16 -1.99
N LEU A 388 7.59 17.02 -0.92
CA LEU A 388 7.52 15.79 -0.12
C LEU A 388 6.27 15.00 -0.49
N LEU A 389 6.47 13.75 -0.88
CA LEU A 389 5.42 12.81 -1.23
C LEU A 389 5.43 11.67 -0.22
N ASN A 390 4.47 11.70 0.68
CA ASN A 390 4.30 10.69 1.73
C ASN A 390 2.82 10.55 2.13
N ALA A 391 2.51 9.57 2.97
CA ALA A 391 1.15 9.26 3.38
C ALA A 391 0.40 10.44 4.06
N LYS A 392 1.10 11.40 4.66
CA LYS A 392 0.48 12.60 5.24
C LYS A 392 -0.07 13.57 4.19
N ASN A 393 0.49 13.55 2.97
CA ASN A 393 0.18 14.45 1.86
C ASN A 393 -0.62 13.76 0.73
N HIS A 394 -1.33 12.70 1.04
CA HIS A 394 -2.02 11.86 0.07
C HIS A 394 -2.96 12.64 -0.87
N GLU A 395 -3.67 13.65 -0.36
CA GLU A 395 -4.59 14.46 -1.16
C GLU A 395 -3.91 15.23 -2.30
N LYS A 396 -2.60 15.53 -2.15
CA LYS A 396 -1.77 16.23 -3.14
C LYS A 396 -0.88 15.30 -3.96
N GLU A 397 -0.99 13.99 -3.74
CA GLU A 397 -0.10 13.00 -4.38
C GLU A 397 -0.11 13.13 -5.91
N ALA A 398 -1.30 13.11 -6.51
CA ALA A 398 -1.45 13.20 -7.97
C ALA A 398 -0.87 14.50 -8.54
N GLU A 399 -1.03 15.62 -7.81
CA GLU A 399 -0.48 16.92 -8.19
C GLU A 399 1.04 16.93 -8.17
N ILE A 400 1.65 16.42 -7.09
CA ILE A 400 3.10 16.36 -6.93
C ILE A 400 3.71 15.45 -7.98
N VAL A 401 3.11 14.27 -8.21
CA VAL A 401 3.61 13.29 -9.20
C VAL A 401 3.53 13.85 -10.61
N ALA A 402 2.42 14.50 -10.98
CA ALA A 402 2.25 15.11 -12.29
C ALA A 402 3.34 16.12 -12.63
N GLN A 403 3.94 16.77 -11.64
CA GLN A 403 4.97 17.79 -11.81
C GLN A 403 6.39 17.32 -11.43
N ALA A 404 6.55 16.06 -11.00
CA ALA A 404 7.85 15.54 -10.57
C ALA A 404 8.91 15.53 -11.71
N GLY A 405 8.48 15.40 -12.97
CA GLY A 405 9.35 15.42 -14.14
C GLY A 405 9.67 16.82 -14.69
N LYS A 406 9.17 17.89 -14.06
CA LYS A 406 9.41 19.26 -14.51
C LYS A 406 10.90 19.64 -14.38
N PHE A 407 11.38 20.51 -15.29
CA PHE A 407 12.76 21.03 -15.26
C PHE A 407 13.17 21.51 -13.86
N GLY A 408 14.24 20.96 -13.34
CA GLY A 408 14.80 21.28 -12.03
C GLY A 408 13.95 20.86 -10.83
N ALA A 409 12.88 20.07 -11.00
CA ALA A 409 12.06 19.60 -9.89
C ALA A 409 12.84 18.61 -9.01
N VAL A 410 12.69 18.73 -7.69
CA VAL A 410 13.20 17.77 -6.72
C VAL A 410 12.02 17.24 -5.91
N THR A 411 11.80 15.93 -5.95
CA THR A 411 10.72 15.26 -5.23
C THR A 411 11.31 14.18 -4.33
N VAL A 412 10.99 14.22 -3.04
CA VAL A 412 11.36 13.18 -2.07
C VAL A 412 10.11 12.38 -1.77
N ALA A 413 10.10 11.10 -2.14
CA ALA A 413 8.96 10.21 -2.00
C ALA A 413 9.26 9.12 -0.97
N THR A 414 8.25 8.71 -0.18
CA THR A 414 8.33 7.46 0.58
C THR A 414 8.26 6.27 -0.38
N ASN A 415 8.68 5.10 0.11
CA ASN A 415 8.67 3.88 -0.66
C ASN A 415 7.33 3.71 -1.38
N MET A 416 7.37 3.52 -2.70
CA MET A 416 6.21 3.30 -3.57
C MET A 416 5.18 4.45 -3.69
N ALA A 417 5.34 5.58 -3.03
CA ALA A 417 4.50 6.75 -3.28
C ALA A 417 4.64 7.19 -4.75
N GLY A 418 3.53 7.29 -5.46
CA GLY A 418 3.52 7.54 -6.91
C GLY A 418 3.73 6.30 -7.79
N ARG A 419 3.85 5.09 -7.23
CA ARG A 419 3.89 3.85 -8.02
C ARG A 419 2.62 3.71 -8.87
N GLY A 420 2.80 3.29 -10.12
CA GLY A 420 1.70 3.17 -11.08
C GLY A 420 1.22 4.50 -11.67
N THR A 421 1.88 5.61 -11.36
CA THR A 421 1.58 6.93 -11.93
C THR A 421 2.69 7.34 -12.87
N ASP A 422 2.36 7.73 -14.09
CA ASP A 422 3.34 8.15 -15.08
C ASP A 422 3.93 9.53 -14.73
N ILE A 423 5.26 9.61 -14.63
CA ILE A 423 5.98 10.87 -14.47
C ILE A 423 6.41 11.35 -15.86
N MET A 424 5.75 12.39 -16.34
CA MET A 424 6.07 12.97 -17.65
C MET A 424 7.28 13.90 -17.55
N LEU A 425 8.31 13.62 -18.34
CA LEU A 425 9.48 14.52 -18.44
C LEU A 425 9.05 15.85 -19.08
N GLY A 426 9.42 16.95 -18.44
CA GLY A 426 8.95 18.29 -18.78
C GLY A 426 7.71 18.75 -17.99
N GLY A 427 7.08 17.86 -17.26
CA GLY A 427 5.84 18.08 -16.51
C GLY A 427 4.58 17.78 -17.35
N ASN A 428 3.44 17.73 -16.70
CA ASN A 428 2.15 17.51 -17.32
C ASN A 428 1.54 18.86 -17.74
N ALA A 429 1.59 19.18 -19.04
CA ALA A 429 1.09 20.44 -19.58
C ALA A 429 -0.42 20.62 -19.39
N GLU A 430 -1.21 19.55 -19.57
CA GLU A 430 -2.66 19.58 -19.38
C GLU A 430 -3.02 19.88 -17.92
N TYR A 431 -2.33 19.25 -16.98
CA TYR A 431 -2.52 19.51 -15.56
C TYR A 431 -2.16 20.96 -15.20
N MET A 432 -1.06 21.49 -15.75
CA MET A 432 -0.66 22.89 -15.56
C MET A 432 -1.71 23.84 -16.08
N ALA A 433 -2.22 23.62 -17.29
CA ALA A 433 -3.29 24.43 -17.88
C ALA A 433 -4.56 24.40 -17.02
N LYS A 434 -5.01 23.21 -16.59
CA LYS A 434 -6.17 23.05 -15.68
C LYS A 434 -5.99 23.84 -14.38
N ASN A 435 -4.82 23.76 -13.79
CA ASN A 435 -4.53 24.45 -12.53
C ASN A 435 -4.50 25.97 -12.69
N ASP A 436 -3.94 26.47 -13.79
CA ASP A 436 -3.90 27.91 -14.08
C ASP A 436 -5.31 28.46 -14.37
N LEU A 437 -6.15 27.72 -15.07
CA LEU A 437 -7.55 28.08 -15.33
C LEU A 437 -8.38 28.06 -14.04
N ARG A 438 -8.15 27.10 -13.14
CA ARG A 438 -8.78 27.10 -11.80
C ARG A 438 -8.37 28.31 -10.97
N LYS A 439 -7.07 28.67 -10.99
CA LYS A 439 -6.58 29.89 -10.30
C LYS A 439 -7.17 31.16 -10.89
N ALA A 440 -7.51 31.16 -12.17
CA ALA A 440 -8.24 32.24 -12.85
C ALA A 440 -9.73 32.26 -12.54
N GLY A 441 -10.25 31.33 -11.72
CA GLY A 441 -11.63 31.29 -11.26
C GLY A 441 -12.61 30.56 -12.17
N LEU A 442 -12.14 29.78 -13.15
CA LEU A 442 -13.00 28.96 -13.99
C LEU A 442 -13.46 27.68 -13.27
N THR A 443 -14.71 27.29 -13.52
CA THR A 443 -15.26 26.02 -13.02
C THR A 443 -14.71 24.83 -13.79
N ASP A 444 -14.67 23.65 -13.17
CA ASP A 444 -14.17 22.44 -13.80
C ASP A 444 -14.93 22.05 -15.08
N GLU A 445 -16.23 22.38 -15.17
CA GLU A 445 -17.04 22.18 -16.36
C GLU A 445 -16.59 23.07 -17.53
N LEU A 446 -16.30 24.35 -17.27
CA LEU A 446 -15.78 25.27 -18.26
C LEU A 446 -14.35 24.89 -18.70
N ILE A 447 -13.53 24.43 -17.77
CA ILE A 447 -12.16 23.94 -18.07
C ILE A 447 -12.22 22.72 -18.96
N ALA A 448 -13.08 21.76 -18.68
CA ALA A 448 -13.27 20.56 -19.52
C ALA A 448 -13.74 20.95 -20.94
N CYS A 449 -14.65 21.91 -21.05
CA CYS A 449 -15.14 22.41 -22.34
C CYS A 449 -14.04 23.10 -23.15
N LEU A 450 -13.22 23.95 -22.53
CA LEU A 450 -12.13 24.66 -23.18
C LEU A 450 -11.02 23.71 -23.69
N LEU A 451 -10.67 22.68 -22.92
CA LEU A 451 -9.66 21.70 -23.33
C LEU A 451 -10.18 20.81 -24.47
N TYR A 452 -11.47 20.42 -24.45
CA TYR A 452 -12.07 19.66 -25.53
C TYR A 452 -12.12 20.44 -26.86
N THR A 453 -12.37 21.76 -26.78
CA THR A 453 -12.40 22.61 -28.00
C THR A 453 -11.00 22.90 -28.55
N SER A 454 -9.94 22.85 -27.74
CA SER A 454 -8.56 22.98 -28.22
C SER A 454 -8.08 21.73 -28.95
N ASP A 455 -8.41 20.54 -28.45
CA ASP A 455 -8.10 19.26 -29.13
C ASP A 455 -8.80 19.14 -30.49
N ALA A 456 -10.02 19.69 -30.62
CA ALA A 456 -10.77 19.69 -31.89
C ALA A 456 -10.26 20.72 -32.92
N ALA A 457 -9.39 21.64 -32.52
CA ALA A 457 -8.79 22.62 -33.42
C ALA A 457 -7.44 22.17 -34.05
N ASP A 458 -6.86 21.08 -33.54
CA ASP A 458 -5.63 20.48 -34.02
C ASP A 458 -5.86 19.27 -34.96
N GLU A 459 -7.13 18.86 -35.23
CA GLU A 459 -7.55 17.97 -36.28
C GLU A 459 -8.00 18.77 -37.53
#